data_61dda010fc0f14201e714cb7c3c566dd
#
_entry.id   61dda010fc0f14201e714cb7c3c566dd
#
_cell.length_a   1.000
_cell.length_b   1.000
_cell.length_c   1.000
_cell.angle_alpha   90.00
_cell.angle_beta   90.00
_cell.angle_gamma   90.00
#
_symmetry.space_group_name_H-M   'P 1'
#
loop_
_entity.id
_entity.type
_entity.pdbx_description
1 polymer ?
#
loop_
_entity_poly.entity_id
_entity_poly.type
_entity_poly.pdbx_seq_one_letter_code
_entity_poly.pdbx_strand_id
1 'polypeptide(L)'
;MNPVVTISGGGIIGNYISLRLNQNSIESVVIEKSKNKISANKNIRTVTLNPYSKKLLDDVGIKIPYAKIKKINVFDGEGTGSIDFSSDEINEENLSFVVYFNDLEDALKRNVLKTTFFETEIKNFKENNNDKCEITLSNDKPINSIFLAGCDGRNSNVAKLASLKPVTSNYEQTAITFTASANLKNPYTAYQIFSERGIFAIMPLPSSTDQSFYTIVWSVDNLQIEEQSIEDFIKENISYFEKKLKANIKVNSDILSFSLSNHHFENYVTGSLVLIGDAAHSIHPLAGQGINLGFADADAFCEEIINAYQAKINIDKHLVLKRYEIRRKNMNLLMLN
;
A
#
# COMPACT_ATOMS: atom_id res chain seq x y z
N MET A 1 15.54 25.65 0.80
CA MET A 1 14.33 25.41 0.00
C MET A 1 13.10 25.62 0.88
N ASN A 2 12.02 26.10 0.29
CA ASN A 2 10.78 26.38 1.03
C ASN A 2 9.56 25.75 0.36
N PRO A 3 9.52 24.41 0.14
CA PRO A 3 8.35 23.76 -0.44
C PRO A 3 7.15 23.88 0.50
N VAL A 4 5.95 23.75 -0.04
CA VAL A 4 4.73 23.69 0.77
C VAL A 4 4.71 22.40 1.60
N VAL A 5 5.10 21.27 0.98
CA VAL A 5 5.12 19.96 1.62
C VAL A 5 6.49 19.30 1.46
N THR A 6 7.07 18.86 2.56
CA THR A 6 8.19 17.90 2.56
C THR A 6 7.63 16.51 2.87
N ILE A 7 7.97 15.54 2.04
CA ILE A 7 7.48 14.16 2.12
C ILE A 7 8.63 13.25 2.54
N SER A 8 8.50 12.58 3.68
CA SER A 8 9.43 11.53 4.13
C SER A 8 9.01 10.20 3.55
N GLY A 9 9.82 9.61 2.67
CA GLY A 9 9.59 8.34 2.01
C GLY A 9 9.14 8.46 0.56
N GLY A 10 9.96 7.96 -0.36
CA GLY A 10 9.74 7.91 -1.81
C GLY A 10 9.13 6.60 -2.31
N GLY A 11 8.29 5.96 -1.50
CA GLY A 11 7.47 4.81 -1.91
C GLY A 11 6.24 5.22 -2.71
N ILE A 12 5.33 4.28 -2.93
CA ILE A 12 4.11 4.48 -3.74
C ILE A 12 3.31 5.69 -3.26
N ILE A 13 3.03 5.77 -1.96
CA ILE A 13 2.16 6.82 -1.40
C ILE A 13 2.85 8.19 -1.42
N GLY A 14 4.12 8.28 -1.01
CA GLY A 14 4.84 9.57 -1.02
C GLY A 14 5.03 10.12 -2.43
N ASN A 15 5.35 9.25 -3.40
CA ASN A 15 5.49 9.65 -4.80
C ASN A 15 4.14 10.08 -5.41
N TYR A 16 3.03 9.40 -5.07
CA TYR A 16 1.70 9.81 -5.50
C TYR A 16 1.35 11.21 -4.98
N ILE A 17 1.57 11.48 -3.69
CA ILE A 17 1.32 12.80 -3.08
C ILE A 17 2.13 13.88 -3.82
N SER A 18 3.45 13.64 -4.00
CA SER A 18 4.31 14.59 -4.69
C SER A 18 3.83 14.87 -6.12
N LEU A 19 3.49 13.83 -6.87
CA LEU A 19 3.00 13.97 -8.23
C LEU A 19 1.70 14.79 -8.29
N ARG A 20 0.72 14.45 -7.45
CA ARG A 20 -0.59 15.13 -7.41
C ARG A 20 -0.48 16.59 -7.00
N LEU A 21 0.33 16.91 -5.99
CA LEU A 21 0.56 18.29 -5.55
C LEU A 21 1.26 19.12 -6.63
N ASN A 22 2.32 18.57 -7.24
CA ASN A 22 3.07 19.26 -8.29
C ASN A 22 2.21 19.53 -9.55
N GLN A 23 1.31 18.60 -9.92
CA GLN A 23 0.34 18.83 -11.00
C GLN A 23 -0.65 19.97 -10.70
N ASN A 24 -0.87 20.28 -9.43
CA ASN A 24 -1.69 21.43 -8.98
C ASN A 24 -0.85 22.67 -8.65
N SER A 25 0.41 22.74 -9.14
CA SER A 25 1.34 23.85 -8.91
C SER A 25 1.66 24.10 -7.43
N ILE A 26 1.58 23.06 -6.59
CA ILE A 26 1.93 23.11 -5.18
C ILE A 26 3.30 22.42 -5.02
N GLU A 27 4.31 23.21 -4.66
CA GLU A 27 5.68 22.73 -4.56
C GLU A 27 5.82 21.69 -3.45
N SER A 28 6.31 20.50 -3.81
CA SER A 28 6.63 19.43 -2.86
C SER A 28 7.99 18.81 -3.16
N VAL A 29 8.65 18.29 -2.12
CA VAL A 29 9.91 17.55 -2.23
C VAL A 29 9.80 16.23 -1.49
N VAL A 30 10.43 15.20 -2.05
CA VAL A 30 10.49 13.84 -1.46
C VAL A 30 11.89 13.61 -0.91
N ILE A 31 11.96 13.12 0.32
CA ILE A 31 13.21 12.70 0.97
C ILE A 31 13.19 11.16 1.04
N GLU A 32 14.14 10.54 0.34
CA GLU A 32 14.20 9.08 0.22
C GLU A 32 15.58 8.56 0.61
N LYS A 33 15.61 7.64 1.57
CA LYS A 33 16.86 7.06 2.10
C LYS A 33 17.55 6.13 1.11
N SER A 34 16.78 5.48 0.26
CA SER A 34 17.28 4.50 -0.69
C SER A 34 17.93 5.18 -1.90
N LYS A 35 18.79 4.43 -2.59
CA LYS A 35 19.33 4.84 -3.88
C LYS A 35 18.25 4.93 -4.95
N ASN A 36 18.46 5.78 -5.93
CA ASN A 36 17.62 5.80 -7.12
C ASN A 36 17.89 4.55 -7.97
N LYS A 37 17.27 3.43 -7.57
CA LYS A 37 17.31 2.18 -8.35
C LYS A 37 15.92 1.91 -8.91
N ILE A 38 15.85 1.63 -10.20
CA ILE A 38 14.69 1.01 -10.83
C ILE A 38 14.86 -0.50 -10.59
N SER A 39 13.80 -1.17 -10.19
CA SER A 39 13.87 -2.59 -9.86
C SER A 39 14.25 -3.41 -11.09
N ALA A 40 15.39 -4.09 -11.03
CA ALA A 40 15.83 -5.05 -12.07
C ALA A 40 15.32 -6.47 -11.80
N ASN A 41 14.66 -6.70 -10.65
CA ASN A 41 14.25 -8.03 -10.23
C ASN A 41 12.89 -8.43 -10.81
N LYS A 42 12.72 -9.73 -11.03
CA LYS A 42 11.44 -10.32 -11.44
C LYS A 42 10.35 -9.90 -10.45
N ASN A 43 9.24 -9.41 -11.00
CA ASN A 43 8.07 -9.03 -10.23
C ASN A 43 7.41 -10.27 -9.61
N ILE A 44 7.53 -10.44 -8.29
CA ILE A 44 6.82 -11.48 -7.54
C ILE A 44 5.70 -10.86 -6.72
N ARG A 45 6.01 -9.75 -6.04
CA ARG A 45 5.05 -9.06 -5.19
C ARG A 45 4.01 -8.32 -6.01
N THR A 46 2.75 -8.53 -5.69
CA THR A 46 1.61 -7.84 -6.29
C THR A 46 0.82 -7.06 -5.24
N VAL A 47 0.04 -6.11 -5.70
CA VAL A 47 -0.98 -5.42 -4.91
C VAL A 47 -2.29 -5.40 -5.70
N THR A 48 -3.39 -5.35 -4.96
CA THR A 48 -4.74 -5.26 -5.53
C THR A 48 -5.28 -3.86 -5.31
N LEU A 49 -5.57 -3.16 -6.40
CA LEU A 49 -6.17 -1.83 -6.38
C LEU A 49 -7.68 -1.95 -6.51
N ASN A 50 -8.42 -1.25 -5.66
CA ASN A 50 -9.85 -1.07 -5.87
C ASN A 50 -10.12 -0.04 -6.99
N PRO A 51 -11.35 0.12 -7.49
CA PRO A 51 -11.68 1.09 -8.54
C PRO A 51 -11.31 2.52 -8.19
N TYR A 52 -11.46 2.90 -6.91
CA TYR A 52 -11.11 4.23 -6.44
C TYR A 52 -9.60 4.51 -6.56
N SER A 53 -8.75 3.61 -6.02
CA SER A 53 -7.29 3.77 -6.11
C SER A 53 -6.80 3.74 -7.56
N LYS A 54 -7.41 2.90 -8.40
CA LYS A 54 -7.10 2.86 -9.83
C LYS A 54 -7.43 4.20 -10.51
N LYS A 55 -8.60 4.77 -10.21
CA LYS A 55 -9.01 6.09 -10.71
C LYS A 55 -8.03 7.18 -10.28
N LEU A 56 -7.60 7.20 -9.03
CA LEU A 56 -6.60 8.17 -8.54
C LEU A 56 -5.28 8.12 -9.33
N LEU A 57 -4.83 6.92 -9.70
CA LEU A 57 -3.64 6.75 -10.54
C LEU A 57 -3.87 7.25 -11.97
N ASP A 58 -5.04 6.96 -12.54
CA ASP A 58 -5.40 7.44 -13.88
C ASP A 58 -5.48 8.97 -13.93
N ASP A 59 -6.08 9.59 -12.89
CA ASP A 59 -6.21 11.04 -12.77
C ASP A 59 -4.86 11.76 -12.74
N VAL A 60 -3.81 11.11 -12.20
CA VAL A 60 -2.43 11.64 -12.24
C VAL A 60 -1.61 11.12 -13.44
N GLY A 61 -2.23 10.42 -14.39
CA GLY A 61 -1.62 9.96 -15.63
C GLY A 61 -0.72 8.73 -15.51
N ILE A 62 -0.82 7.97 -14.41
CA ILE A 62 -0.04 6.73 -14.21
C ILE A 62 -0.72 5.57 -14.93
N LYS A 63 -0.02 5.03 -15.93
CA LYS A 63 -0.46 3.86 -16.71
C LYS A 63 0.49 2.70 -16.48
N ILE A 64 -0.03 1.59 -15.96
CA ILE A 64 0.70 0.36 -15.70
C ILE A 64 -0.13 -0.84 -16.16
N PRO A 65 0.49 -1.96 -16.52
CA PRO A 65 -0.21 -3.21 -16.79
C PRO A 65 -0.99 -3.68 -15.55
N TYR A 66 -2.18 -4.21 -15.75
CA TYR A 66 -3.00 -4.78 -14.69
C TYR A 66 -3.81 -5.99 -15.17
N ALA A 67 -4.16 -6.87 -14.24
CA ALA A 67 -5.16 -7.91 -14.44
C ALA A 67 -6.48 -7.47 -13.80
N LYS A 68 -7.59 -7.67 -14.52
CA LYS A 68 -8.94 -7.34 -14.05
C LYS A 68 -9.48 -8.45 -13.17
N ILE A 69 -10.15 -8.10 -12.07
CA ILE A 69 -10.97 -9.01 -11.29
C ILE A 69 -12.42 -8.56 -11.42
N LYS A 70 -13.24 -9.40 -12.04
CA LYS A 70 -14.69 -9.20 -12.19
C LYS A 70 -15.51 -9.98 -11.17
N LYS A 71 -14.94 -11.09 -10.68
CA LYS A 71 -15.59 -11.96 -9.68
C LYS A 71 -14.61 -12.33 -8.57
N ILE A 72 -15.13 -12.49 -7.37
CA ILE A 72 -14.38 -13.03 -6.23
C ILE A 72 -15.24 -14.18 -5.67
N ASN A 73 -14.67 -15.37 -5.68
CA ASN A 73 -15.31 -16.55 -5.12
C ASN A 73 -14.61 -16.91 -3.81
N VAL A 74 -15.35 -16.89 -2.73
CA VAL A 74 -14.88 -17.21 -1.38
C VAL A 74 -15.45 -18.54 -0.96
N PHE A 75 -14.59 -19.44 -0.50
CA PHE A 75 -14.97 -20.79 -0.06
C PHE A 75 -14.67 -21.02 1.41
N ASP A 76 -15.59 -21.70 2.07
CA ASP A 76 -15.29 -22.41 3.29
C ASP A 76 -14.46 -23.66 2.93
N GLY A 77 -13.24 -23.71 3.42
CA GLY A 77 -12.32 -24.81 3.16
C GLY A 77 -12.81 -26.15 3.74
N GLU A 78 -13.32 -26.15 4.92
CA GLU A 78 -13.75 -27.37 5.63
C GLU A 78 -15.21 -27.77 5.30
N GLY A 79 -16.03 -26.80 4.93
CA GLY A 79 -17.44 -27.00 4.59
C GLY A 79 -17.77 -26.96 3.10
N THR A 80 -19.04 -26.69 2.82
CA THR A 80 -19.60 -26.52 1.48
C THR A 80 -20.04 -25.09 1.20
N GLY A 81 -19.86 -24.18 2.16
CA GLY A 81 -20.26 -22.79 2.05
C GLY A 81 -19.42 -22.05 1.00
N SER A 82 -20.07 -21.19 0.22
CA SER A 82 -19.40 -20.26 -0.67
C SER A 82 -20.14 -18.94 -0.76
N ILE A 83 -19.39 -17.86 -1.01
CA ILE A 83 -19.93 -16.53 -1.28
C ILE A 83 -19.27 -16.04 -2.56
N ASP A 84 -20.10 -15.56 -3.48
CA ASP A 84 -19.65 -15.02 -4.76
C ASP A 84 -19.94 -13.51 -4.80
N PHE A 85 -18.96 -12.72 -5.21
CA PHE A 85 -19.10 -11.29 -5.48
C PHE A 85 -18.89 -11.06 -6.98
N SER A 86 -19.74 -10.25 -7.58
CA SER A 86 -19.65 -9.89 -8.99
C SER A 86 -19.64 -8.36 -9.15
N SER A 87 -18.84 -7.86 -10.09
CA SER A 87 -18.83 -6.45 -10.45
C SER A 87 -20.20 -5.97 -10.96
N ASP A 88 -20.97 -6.84 -11.56
CA ASP A 88 -22.33 -6.56 -12.06
C ASP A 88 -23.29 -6.21 -10.92
N GLU A 89 -23.11 -6.80 -9.72
CA GLU A 89 -23.98 -6.54 -8.56
C GLU A 89 -23.83 -5.13 -8.00
N ILE A 90 -22.70 -4.50 -8.24
CA ILE A 90 -22.41 -3.13 -7.78
C ILE A 90 -22.36 -2.12 -8.94
N ASN A 91 -22.76 -2.51 -10.15
CA ASN A 91 -22.73 -1.73 -11.38
C ASN A 91 -21.33 -1.15 -11.70
N GLU A 92 -20.28 -1.90 -11.41
CA GLU A 92 -18.90 -1.57 -11.74
C GLU A 92 -18.37 -2.46 -12.87
N GLU A 93 -17.43 -1.97 -13.66
CA GLU A 93 -16.80 -2.79 -14.70
C GLU A 93 -15.93 -3.90 -14.09
N ASN A 94 -15.27 -3.61 -12.98
CA ASN A 94 -14.37 -4.53 -12.28
C ASN A 94 -14.45 -4.30 -10.78
N LEU A 95 -14.30 -5.38 -9.99
CA LEU A 95 -14.19 -5.28 -8.53
C LEU A 95 -12.83 -4.77 -8.09
N SER A 96 -11.77 -5.15 -8.82
CA SER A 96 -10.40 -4.72 -8.50
C SER A 96 -9.43 -5.01 -9.65
N PHE A 97 -8.18 -4.54 -9.46
CA PHE A 97 -7.09 -4.62 -10.43
C PHE A 97 -5.83 -5.12 -9.75
N VAL A 98 -5.29 -6.25 -10.19
CA VAL A 98 -4.00 -6.74 -9.71
C VAL A 98 -2.89 -6.10 -10.52
N VAL A 99 -1.89 -5.54 -9.85
CA VAL A 99 -0.71 -4.93 -10.46
C VAL A 99 0.55 -5.44 -9.78
N TYR A 100 1.66 -5.46 -10.51
CA TYR A 100 2.95 -5.68 -9.88
C TYR A 100 3.36 -4.46 -9.05
N PHE A 101 3.82 -4.72 -7.83
CA PHE A 101 4.25 -3.66 -6.89
C PHE A 101 5.36 -2.79 -7.50
N ASN A 102 6.36 -3.42 -8.09
CA ASN A 102 7.49 -2.72 -8.67
C ASN A 102 7.10 -1.86 -9.89
N ASP A 103 6.18 -2.34 -10.74
CA ASP A 103 5.71 -1.56 -11.89
C ASP A 103 5.01 -0.27 -11.43
N LEU A 104 4.19 -0.37 -10.38
CA LEU A 104 3.51 0.78 -9.79
C LEU A 104 4.49 1.76 -9.13
N GLU A 105 5.42 1.24 -8.32
CA GLU A 105 6.44 2.05 -7.65
C GLU A 105 7.33 2.77 -8.67
N ASP A 106 7.86 2.07 -9.66
CA ASP A 106 8.72 2.62 -10.71
C ASP A 106 7.98 3.66 -11.57
N ALA A 107 6.72 3.41 -11.91
CA ALA A 107 5.92 4.35 -12.68
C ALA A 107 5.71 5.68 -11.93
N LEU A 108 5.38 5.64 -10.65
CA LEU A 108 5.26 6.83 -9.82
C LEU A 108 6.61 7.54 -9.64
N LYS A 109 7.65 6.80 -9.30
CA LYS A 109 9.00 7.31 -9.06
C LYS A 109 9.56 8.08 -10.25
N ARG A 110 9.41 7.57 -11.47
CA ARG A 110 9.88 8.24 -12.70
C ARG A 110 9.28 9.65 -12.88
N ASN A 111 8.08 9.88 -12.40
CA ASN A 111 7.39 11.17 -12.53
C ASN A 111 7.82 12.22 -11.50
N VAL A 112 8.51 11.82 -10.43
CA VAL A 112 8.91 12.73 -9.33
C VAL A 112 10.43 12.79 -9.12
N LEU A 113 11.23 12.25 -10.03
CA LEU A 113 12.69 12.20 -9.91
C LEU A 113 13.34 13.57 -9.66
N LYS A 114 12.81 14.63 -10.28
CA LYS A 114 13.37 16.00 -10.17
C LYS A 114 13.12 16.64 -8.81
N THR A 115 12.14 16.16 -8.07
CA THR A 115 11.75 16.67 -6.75
C THR A 115 12.13 15.72 -5.62
N THR A 116 12.88 14.65 -5.91
CA THR A 116 13.29 13.63 -4.94
C THR A 116 14.78 13.74 -4.60
N PHE A 117 15.08 13.81 -3.31
CA PHE A 117 16.42 13.73 -2.74
C PHE A 117 16.67 12.28 -2.29
N PHE A 118 17.41 11.53 -3.09
CA PHE A 118 17.78 10.15 -2.78
C PHE A 118 18.98 10.11 -1.80
N GLU A 119 19.20 8.95 -1.18
CA GLU A 119 20.27 8.69 -0.21
C GLU A 119 20.29 9.73 0.93
N THR A 120 19.09 10.21 1.30
CA THR A 120 18.91 11.29 2.25
C THR A 120 17.80 10.94 3.22
N GLU A 121 17.99 11.20 4.50
CA GLU A 121 17.02 10.99 5.56
C GLU A 121 16.73 12.30 6.31
N ILE A 122 15.56 12.36 6.95
CA ILE A 122 15.25 13.41 7.90
C ILE A 122 15.92 13.05 9.23
N LYS A 123 16.85 13.92 9.68
CA LYS A 123 17.59 13.77 10.93
C LYS A 123 16.84 14.34 12.12
N ASN A 124 16.17 15.46 11.90
CA ASN A 124 15.36 16.15 12.91
C ASN A 124 14.39 17.13 12.25
N PHE A 125 13.35 17.51 12.97
CA PHE A 125 12.46 18.61 12.59
C PHE A 125 11.91 19.30 13.83
N LYS A 126 11.57 20.58 13.70
CA LYS A 126 10.93 21.39 14.75
C LYS A 126 10.06 22.47 14.12
N GLU A 127 9.11 22.96 14.86
CA GLU A 127 8.38 24.16 14.46
C GLU A 127 9.20 25.42 14.78
N ASN A 128 9.20 26.37 13.85
CA ASN A 128 9.84 27.67 14.04
C ASN A 128 8.79 28.75 14.41
N ASN A 129 9.29 29.94 14.78
CA ASN A 129 8.44 31.07 15.19
C ASN A 129 7.47 31.57 14.11
N ASN A 130 7.66 31.18 12.84
CA ASN A 130 6.82 31.56 11.72
C ASN A 130 5.80 30.45 11.37
N ASP A 131 5.54 29.55 12.29
CA ASP A 131 4.61 28.41 12.16
C ASP A 131 4.94 27.47 10.99
N LYS A 132 6.24 27.38 10.62
CA LYS A 132 6.79 26.47 9.62
C LYS A 132 7.56 25.32 10.27
N CYS A 133 7.58 24.20 9.59
CA CYS A 133 8.42 23.06 9.94
C CYS A 133 9.84 23.26 9.39
N GLU A 134 10.80 23.44 10.28
CA GLU A 134 12.22 23.43 9.95
C GLU A 134 12.76 22.01 10.05
N ILE A 135 13.19 21.47 8.93
CA ILE A 135 13.61 20.07 8.76
C ILE A 135 15.11 20.06 8.50
N THR A 136 15.85 19.27 9.26
CA THR A 136 17.29 19.03 9.05
C THR A 136 17.48 17.66 8.40
N LEU A 137 18.15 17.63 7.26
CA LEU A 137 18.47 16.40 6.54
C LEU A 137 19.75 15.75 7.06
N SER A 138 20.00 14.48 6.69
CA SER A 138 21.20 13.73 7.07
C SER A 138 22.51 14.35 6.58
N ASN A 139 22.46 15.18 5.54
CA ASN A 139 23.58 15.99 5.02
C ASN A 139 23.65 17.41 5.61
N ASP A 140 22.95 17.66 6.72
CA ASP A 140 22.83 18.90 7.46
C ASP A 140 22.22 20.09 6.67
N LYS A 141 21.61 19.82 5.51
CA LYS A 141 20.89 20.85 4.75
C LYS A 141 19.51 21.11 5.37
N PRO A 142 19.13 22.39 5.59
CA PRO A 142 17.80 22.72 6.09
C PRO A 142 16.77 22.82 4.96
N ILE A 143 15.55 22.40 5.26
CA ILE A 143 14.34 22.65 4.48
C ILE A 143 13.29 23.29 5.39
N ASN A 144 12.60 24.31 4.90
CA ASN A 144 11.47 24.90 5.62
C ASN A 144 10.20 24.64 4.83
N SER A 145 9.22 23.95 5.40
CA SER A 145 7.94 23.66 4.77
C SER A 145 6.77 23.97 5.69
N ILE A 146 5.56 24.06 5.13
CA ILE A 146 4.35 24.20 5.95
C ILE A 146 3.99 22.85 6.57
N PHE A 147 4.11 21.78 5.77
CA PHE A 147 3.76 20.42 6.16
C PHE A 147 4.94 19.46 6.03
N LEU A 148 5.03 18.52 6.96
CA LEU A 148 5.88 17.33 6.89
C LEU A 148 4.96 16.10 6.78
N ALA A 149 4.94 15.45 5.63
CA ALA A 149 4.16 14.22 5.40
C ALA A 149 5.04 12.99 5.62
N GLY A 150 4.75 12.19 6.64
CA GLY A 150 5.38 10.91 6.91
C GLY A 150 4.76 9.80 6.08
N CYS A 151 5.46 9.37 5.02
CA CYS A 151 5.09 8.29 4.10
C CYS A 151 6.18 7.21 4.07
N ASP A 152 7.01 7.12 5.12
CA ASP A 152 8.21 6.31 5.20
C ASP A 152 7.98 4.89 5.74
N GLY A 153 6.71 4.44 5.66
CA GLY A 153 6.30 3.08 5.92
C GLY A 153 6.19 2.74 7.40
N ARG A 154 5.95 1.47 7.67
CA ARG A 154 5.62 0.93 8.99
C ARG A 154 6.60 1.31 10.10
N ASN A 155 7.88 1.42 9.80
CA ASN A 155 8.92 1.78 10.77
C ASN A 155 9.26 3.27 10.71
N SER A 156 8.26 4.13 10.50
CA SER A 156 8.39 5.55 10.27
C SER A 156 9.43 6.24 11.15
N ASN A 157 10.43 6.84 10.50
CA ASN A 157 11.46 7.60 11.17
C ASN A 157 10.89 8.92 11.72
N VAL A 158 10.03 9.59 10.96
CA VAL A 158 9.45 10.87 11.41
C VAL A 158 8.48 10.68 12.58
N ALA A 159 7.77 9.54 12.66
CA ALA A 159 6.96 9.21 13.82
C ALA A 159 7.84 9.01 15.08
N LYS A 160 8.99 8.33 14.94
CA LYS A 160 9.96 8.17 16.03
C LYS A 160 10.56 9.50 16.49
N LEU A 161 10.95 10.36 15.55
CA LEU A 161 11.45 11.70 15.84
C LEU A 161 10.43 12.58 16.58
N ALA A 162 9.14 12.39 16.26
CA ALA A 162 8.02 13.02 16.98
C ALA A 162 7.66 12.34 18.31
N SER A 163 8.40 11.31 18.72
CA SER A 163 8.11 10.50 19.91
C SER A 163 6.71 9.86 19.94
N LEU A 164 6.12 9.65 18.76
CA LEU A 164 4.85 8.96 18.63
C LEU A 164 5.05 7.45 18.81
N LYS A 165 4.12 6.82 19.51
CA LYS A 165 4.15 5.37 19.77
C LYS A 165 2.95 4.71 19.10
N PRO A 166 3.17 3.70 18.24
CA PRO A 166 2.06 2.93 17.66
C PRO A 166 1.48 1.97 18.70
N VAL A 167 0.19 1.71 18.60
CA VAL A 167 -0.45 0.53 19.16
C VAL A 167 -0.23 -0.60 18.17
N THR A 168 0.35 -1.71 18.62
CA THR A 168 0.69 -2.85 17.75
C THR A 168 0.05 -4.12 18.24
N SER A 169 -0.35 -4.99 17.31
CA SER A 169 -0.79 -6.36 17.59
C SER A 169 -0.16 -7.31 16.58
N ASN A 170 0.32 -8.46 17.07
CA ASN A 170 0.83 -9.52 16.23
C ASN A 170 -0.31 -10.50 15.93
N TYR A 171 -0.43 -10.92 14.67
CA TYR A 171 -1.42 -11.94 14.28
C TYR A 171 -0.92 -13.37 14.49
N GLU A 172 0.36 -13.56 14.86
CA GLU A 172 1.02 -14.86 14.92
C GLU A 172 0.89 -15.64 13.59
N GLN A 173 0.90 -14.90 12.49
CA GLN A 173 0.75 -15.42 11.15
C GLN A 173 1.86 -14.91 10.24
N THR A 174 2.17 -15.73 9.23
CA THR A 174 3.09 -15.41 8.14
C THR A 174 2.33 -15.40 6.82
N ALA A 175 2.49 -14.34 6.03
CA ALA A 175 2.05 -14.32 4.65
C ALA A 175 3.15 -14.89 3.75
N ILE A 176 2.77 -15.84 2.91
CA ILE A 176 3.59 -16.46 1.87
C ILE A 176 3.07 -15.98 0.53
N THR A 177 3.93 -15.49 -0.35
CA THR A 177 3.52 -15.05 -1.69
C THR A 177 4.48 -15.54 -2.76
N PHE A 178 3.92 -15.98 -3.87
CA PHE A 178 4.63 -16.46 -5.05
C PHE A 178 3.75 -16.36 -6.29
N THR A 179 4.36 -16.51 -7.46
CA THR A 179 3.61 -16.63 -8.72
C THR A 179 3.47 -18.09 -9.12
N ALA A 180 2.35 -18.41 -9.74
CA ALA A 180 2.05 -19.76 -10.18
C ALA A 180 1.35 -19.76 -11.54
N SER A 181 1.42 -20.87 -12.27
CA SER A 181 0.51 -21.18 -13.37
C SER A 181 -0.59 -22.12 -12.88
N ALA A 182 -1.82 -21.86 -13.34
CA ALA A 182 -2.96 -22.69 -13.00
C ALA A 182 -3.97 -22.73 -14.16
N ASN A 183 -4.69 -23.87 -14.28
CA ASN A 183 -5.73 -24.07 -15.32
C ASN A 183 -7.13 -23.72 -14.80
N LEU A 184 -7.26 -22.57 -14.16
CA LEU A 184 -8.54 -22.07 -13.68
C LEU A 184 -9.49 -21.71 -14.83
N LYS A 185 -10.77 -22.03 -14.67
CA LYS A 185 -11.77 -21.88 -15.76
C LYS A 185 -12.05 -20.42 -16.10
N ASN A 186 -11.88 -19.51 -15.15
CA ASN A 186 -12.33 -18.11 -15.27
C ASN A 186 -11.16 -17.16 -15.03
N PRO A 187 -10.61 -16.54 -16.09
CA PRO A 187 -9.38 -15.73 -16.01
C PRO A 187 -9.57 -14.38 -15.27
N TYR A 188 -10.81 -13.94 -15.05
CA TYR A 188 -11.14 -12.68 -14.35
C TYR A 188 -11.69 -12.92 -12.94
N THR A 189 -11.44 -14.10 -12.38
CA THR A 189 -11.94 -14.46 -11.05
C THR A 189 -10.77 -14.61 -10.08
N ALA A 190 -10.86 -13.94 -8.94
CA ALA A 190 -10.05 -14.22 -7.77
C ALA A 190 -10.77 -15.30 -6.92
N TYR A 191 -10.00 -16.19 -6.35
CA TYR A 191 -10.52 -17.21 -5.43
C TYR A 191 -9.86 -17.05 -4.08
N GLN A 192 -10.65 -17.17 -3.01
CA GLN A 192 -10.18 -17.14 -1.64
C GLN A 192 -10.77 -18.33 -0.88
N ILE A 193 -9.93 -19.05 -0.14
CA ILE A 193 -10.32 -20.23 0.62
C ILE A 193 -9.88 -20.03 2.07
N PHE A 194 -10.84 -20.04 2.99
CA PHE A 194 -10.61 -20.02 4.42
C PHE A 194 -10.58 -21.45 4.94
N SER A 195 -9.47 -21.90 5.49
CA SER A 195 -9.30 -23.27 5.94
C SER A 195 -8.41 -23.34 7.20
N GLU A 196 -8.38 -24.52 7.82
CA GLU A 196 -7.42 -24.81 8.91
C GLU A 196 -5.95 -24.71 8.44
N ARG A 197 -5.68 -24.81 7.12
CA ARG A 197 -4.38 -24.59 6.50
C ARG A 197 -4.05 -23.13 6.21
N GLY A 198 -4.86 -22.22 6.75
CA GLY A 198 -4.75 -20.79 6.56
C GLY A 198 -5.67 -20.22 5.49
N ILE A 199 -5.47 -18.95 5.19
CA ILE A 199 -6.25 -18.19 4.20
C ILE A 199 -5.46 -18.15 2.89
N PHE A 200 -5.96 -18.88 1.90
CA PHE A 200 -5.34 -18.99 0.58
C PHE A 200 -6.08 -18.13 -0.43
N ALA A 201 -5.38 -17.23 -1.11
CA ALA A 201 -5.91 -16.41 -2.18
C ALA A 201 -5.11 -16.62 -3.47
N ILE A 202 -5.80 -16.80 -4.59
CA ILE A 202 -5.21 -16.88 -5.93
C ILE A 202 -5.89 -15.87 -6.84
N MET A 203 -5.11 -15.01 -7.49
CA MET A 203 -5.59 -13.89 -8.28
C MET A 203 -4.85 -13.84 -9.63
N PRO A 204 -5.52 -13.43 -10.73
CA PRO A 204 -4.87 -13.31 -12.02
C PRO A 204 -3.72 -12.29 -12.00
N LEU A 205 -2.68 -12.56 -12.78
CA LEU A 205 -1.54 -11.65 -12.98
C LEU A 205 -1.69 -10.84 -14.28
N PRO A 206 -1.12 -9.62 -14.35
CA PRO A 206 -0.99 -8.91 -15.60
C PRO A 206 -0.21 -9.75 -16.61
N SER A 207 -0.84 -10.07 -17.75
CA SER A 207 -0.22 -10.82 -18.84
C SER A 207 -0.71 -10.25 -20.16
N SER A 208 0.19 -10.16 -21.14
CA SER A 208 -0.15 -9.74 -22.49
C SER A 208 -0.63 -10.88 -23.39
N THR A 209 -0.35 -12.14 -23.02
CA THR A 209 -0.53 -13.28 -23.94
C THR A 209 -1.14 -14.52 -23.29
N ASP A 210 -1.03 -14.69 -21.97
CA ASP A 210 -1.47 -15.91 -21.28
C ASP A 210 -2.14 -15.59 -19.96
N GLN A 211 -3.42 -15.95 -19.83
CA GLN A 211 -4.24 -15.77 -18.63
C GLN A 211 -4.09 -16.91 -17.62
N SER A 212 -3.11 -17.78 -17.79
CA SER A 212 -2.83 -18.92 -16.90
C SER A 212 -1.88 -18.59 -15.75
N PHE A 213 -1.39 -17.34 -15.65
CA PHE A 213 -0.51 -16.91 -14.57
C PHE A 213 -1.27 -16.19 -13.46
N TYR A 214 -0.91 -16.54 -12.24
CA TYR A 214 -1.57 -16.07 -11.02
C TYR A 214 -0.55 -15.67 -9.96
N THR A 215 -0.94 -14.75 -9.09
CA THR A 215 -0.28 -14.54 -7.81
C THR A 215 -1.03 -15.29 -6.72
N ILE A 216 -0.28 -15.88 -5.81
CA ILE A 216 -0.81 -16.52 -4.62
C ILE A 216 -0.39 -15.71 -3.41
N VAL A 217 -1.32 -15.47 -2.50
CA VAL A 217 -1.09 -14.94 -1.17
C VAL A 217 -1.72 -15.91 -0.18
N TRP A 218 -0.90 -16.47 0.68
CA TRP A 218 -1.31 -17.49 1.64
C TRP A 218 -0.89 -17.08 3.04
N SER A 219 -1.88 -16.72 3.88
CA SER A 219 -1.64 -16.39 5.29
C SER A 219 -1.77 -17.65 6.12
N VAL A 220 -0.72 -17.99 6.84
CA VAL A 220 -0.58 -19.25 7.59
C VAL A 220 -0.26 -18.93 9.04
N ASP A 221 -0.81 -19.71 9.97
CA ASP A 221 -0.44 -19.65 11.38
C ASP A 221 1.02 -20.05 11.56
N ASN A 222 1.78 -19.31 12.36
CA ASN A 222 3.20 -19.58 12.57
C ASN A 222 3.46 -20.98 13.10
N LEU A 223 2.59 -21.52 13.95
CA LEU A 223 2.70 -22.88 14.48
C LEU A 223 2.74 -23.97 13.42
N GLN A 224 2.14 -23.70 12.23
CA GLN A 224 2.13 -24.69 11.13
C GLN A 224 3.42 -24.73 10.33
N ILE A 225 4.28 -23.73 10.46
CA ILE A 225 5.51 -23.59 9.67
C ILE A 225 6.79 -23.58 10.55
N GLU A 226 6.66 -23.69 11.89
CA GLU A 226 7.82 -23.60 12.79
C GLU A 226 8.83 -24.74 12.62
N GLU A 227 8.37 -25.94 12.24
CA GLU A 227 9.19 -27.15 12.20
C GLU A 227 9.63 -27.54 10.78
N GLN A 228 9.28 -26.77 9.75
CA GLN A 228 9.57 -27.12 8.35
C GLN A 228 9.92 -25.90 7.49
N SER A 229 10.53 -26.15 6.34
CA SER A 229 10.71 -25.06 5.35
C SER A 229 9.37 -24.62 4.74
N ILE A 230 9.28 -23.36 4.32
CA ILE A 230 8.08 -22.86 3.64
C ILE A 230 7.82 -23.63 2.34
N GLU A 231 8.87 -24.00 1.63
CA GLU A 231 8.80 -24.82 0.42
C GLU A 231 8.17 -26.19 0.67
N ASP A 232 8.54 -26.86 1.76
CA ASP A 232 7.98 -28.16 2.11
C ASP A 232 6.54 -28.03 2.58
N PHE A 233 6.23 -27.01 3.38
CA PHE A 233 4.84 -26.67 3.75
C PHE A 233 3.95 -26.49 2.52
N ILE A 234 4.41 -25.76 1.50
CA ILE A 234 3.65 -25.56 0.25
C ILE A 234 3.44 -26.89 -0.47
N LYS A 235 4.50 -27.70 -0.64
CA LYS A 235 4.39 -29.00 -1.33
C LYS A 235 3.38 -29.93 -0.68
N GLU A 236 3.34 -29.98 0.63
CA GLU A 236 2.44 -30.85 1.39
C GLU A 236 0.98 -30.39 1.32
N ASN A 237 0.75 -29.08 1.31
CA ASN A 237 -0.59 -28.53 1.47
C ASN A 237 -1.24 -28.02 0.19
N ILE A 238 -0.50 -27.76 -0.89
CA ILE A 238 -1.02 -27.16 -2.12
C ILE A 238 -2.11 -28.04 -2.77
N SER A 239 -1.96 -29.36 -2.69
CA SER A 239 -2.91 -30.33 -3.28
C SER A 239 -4.33 -30.22 -2.72
N TYR A 240 -4.47 -29.71 -1.49
CA TYR A 240 -5.77 -29.45 -0.89
C TYR A 240 -6.52 -28.34 -1.66
N PHE A 241 -5.83 -27.24 -1.95
CA PHE A 241 -6.39 -26.10 -2.70
C PHE A 241 -6.64 -26.46 -4.16
N GLU A 242 -5.77 -27.28 -4.78
CA GLU A 242 -5.98 -27.82 -6.13
C GLU A 242 -7.30 -28.61 -6.24
N LYS A 243 -7.59 -29.45 -5.25
CA LYS A 243 -8.86 -30.19 -5.19
C LYS A 243 -10.07 -29.29 -5.04
N LYS A 244 -9.99 -28.29 -4.15
CA LYS A 244 -11.09 -27.31 -3.94
C LYS A 244 -11.34 -26.47 -5.19
N LEU A 245 -10.29 -26.01 -5.87
CA LEU A 245 -10.34 -25.19 -7.08
C LEU A 245 -10.57 -26.02 -8.36
N LYS A 246 -10.44 -27.34 -8.29
CA LYS A 246 -10.43 -28.25 -9.44
C LYS A 246 -9.44 -27.83 -10.52
N ALA A 247 -8.23 -27.46 -10.10
CA ALA A 247 -7.15 -26.94 -10.91
C ALA A 247 -5.80 -27.45 -10.45
N ASN A 248 -4.85 -27.58 -11.37
CA ASN A 248 -3.46 -27.85 -11.02
C ASN A 248 -2.74 -26.53 -10.85
N ILE A 249 -1.90 -26.42 -9.81
CA ILE A 249 -1.15 -25.21 -9.47
C ILE A 249 0.36 -25.54 -9.50
N LYS A 250 1.09 -24.84 -10.36
CA LYS A 250 2.55 -24.99 -10.46
C LYS A 250 3.25 -23.70 -10.06
N VAL A 251 4.10 -23.75 -9.06
CA VAL A 251 4.93 -22.61 -8.60
C VAL A 251 5.92 -22.21 -9.70
N ASN A 252 6.00 -20.93 -10.00
CA ASN A 252 6.81 -20.37 -11.11
C ASN A 252 7.86 -19.34 -10.66
N SER A 253 7.90 -18.95 -9.40
CA SER A 253 8.83 -17.95 -8.87
C SER A 253 9.46 -18.40 -7.57
N ASP A 254 10.44 -17.66 -7.11
CA ASP A 254 10.88 -17.72 -5.71
C ASP A 254 9.70 -17.41 -4.78
N ILE A 255 9.79 -17.90 -3.56
CA ILE A 255 8.78 -17.73 -2.53
C ILE A 255 9.25 -16.59 -1.61
N LEU A 256 8.36 -15.62 -1.38
CA LEU A 256 8.59 -14.56 -0.41
C LEU A 256 7.69 -14.80 0.80
N SER A 257 8.20 -14.50 1.99
CA SER A 257 7.43 -14.60 3.22
C SER A 257 7.68 -13.39 4.12
N PHE A 258 6.65 -13.01 4.90
CA PHE A 258 6.74 -11.92 5.86
C PHE A 258 5.73 -12.11 6.99
N SER A 259 6.16 -11.80 8.21
CA SER A 259 5.30 -11.86 9.40
C SER A 259 4.18 -10.83 9.32
N LEU A 260 2.98 -11.22 9.74
CA LEU A 260 1.81 -10.37 9.74
C LEU A 260 1.60 -9.74 11.12
N SER A 261 1.42 -8.45 11.14
CA SER A 261 1.06 -7.70 12.32
C SER A 261 0.40 -6.40 11.92
N ASN A 262 -0.49 -5.88 12.73
CA ASN A 262 -1.02 -4.55 12.56
C ASN A 262 -0.27 -3.53 13.43
N HIS A 263 -0.39 -2.30 13.08
CA HIS A 263 -0.11 -1.16 13.94
C HIS A 263 -1.00 0.01 13.54
N HIS A 264 -1.27 0.87 14.49
CA HIS A 264 -1.88 2.17 14.22
C HIS A 264 -1.39 3.19 15.24
N PHE A 265 -1.40 4.45 14.86
CA PHE A 265 -1.16 5.55 15.77
C PHE A 265 -2.49 6.15 16.22
N GLU A 266 -2.60 6.51 17.51
CA GLU A 266 -3.79 7.18 18.02
C GLU A 266 -3.97 8.58 17.42
N ASN A 267 -2.86 9.27 17.12
CA ASN A 267 -2.85 10.57 16.49
C ASN A 267 -2.05 10.49 15.19
N TYR A 268 -2.67 10.87 14.07
CA TYR A 268 -2.00 10.94 12.77
C TYR A 268 -1.30 12.28 12.56
N VAL A 269 -1.62 13.26 13.40
CA VAL A 269 -1.14 14.64 13.29
C VAL A 269 -0.50 15.09 14.59
N THR A 270 0.66 15.73 14.48
CA THR A 270 1.31 16.45 15.57
C THR A 270 2.07 17.65 15.03
N GLY A 271 1.69 18.87 15.44
CA GLY A 271 2.22 20.10 14.86
C GLY A 271 2.09 20.15 13.35
N SER A 272 3.21 20.26 12.65
CA SER A 272 3.28 20.24 11.17
C SER A 272 3.39 18.84 10.57
N LEU A 273 3.61 17.80 11.38
CA LEU A 273 3.73 16.41 10.94
C LEU A 273 2.36 15.79 10.75
N VAL A 274 2.20 15.08 9.64
CA VAL A 274 1.07 14.16 9.37
C VAL A 274 1.60 12.80 8.94
N LEU A 275 1.07 11.72 9.50
CA LEU A 275 1.35 10.34 9.09
C LEU A 275 0.30 9.86 8.08
N ILE A 276 0.76 9.14 7.03
CA ILE A 276 -0.07 8.75 5.88
C ILE A 276 0.27 7.31 5.47
N GLY A 277 -0.75 6.49 5.20
CA GLY A 277 -0.59 5.10 4.78
C GLY A 277 0.10 4.25 5.84
N ASP A 278 1.01 3.37 5.42
CA ASP A 278 1.70 2.45 6.33
C ASP A 278 2.53 3.16 7.42
N ALA A 279 2.79 4.47 7.30
CA ALA A 279 3.40 5.25 8.38
C ALA A 279 2.41 5.57 9.50
N ALA A 280 1.11 5.63 9.22
CA ALA A 280 0.04 5.90 10.18
C ALA A 280 -0.61 4.61 10.72
N HIS A 281 -0.80 3.63 9.85
CA HIS A 281 -1.49 2.37 10.15
C HIS A 281 -1.12 1.28 9.16
N SER A 282 -1.13 0.03 9.60
CA SER A 282 -1.13 -1.13 8.71
C SER A 282 -2.14 -2.15 9.18
N ILE A 283 -2.83 -2.77 8.26
CA ILE A 283 -3.86 -3.78 8.51
C ILE A 283 -3.40 -5.14 8.00
N HIS A 284 -4.12 -6.19 8.43
CA HIS A 284 -3.92 -7.53 7.87
C HIS A 284 -4.09 -7.48 6.33
N PRO A 285 -3.23 -8.14 5.54
CA PRO A 285 -3.24 -8.08 4.07
C PRO A 285 -4.43 -8.79 3.42
N LEU A 286 -5.53 -9.04 4.13
CA LEU A 286 -6.75 -9.59 3.57
C LEU A 286 -7.18 -8.77 2.35
N ALA A 287 -7.25 -9.42 1.20
CA ALA A 287 -7.65 -8.83 -0.08
C ALA A 287 -6.82 -7.61 -0.56
N GLY A 288 -5.59 -7.43 -0.09
CA GLY A 288 -4.70 -6.33 -0.53
C GLY A 288 -5.19 -4.93 -0.17
N GLN A 289 -5.92 -4.77 0.94
CA GLN A 289 -6.57 -3.50 1.29
C GLN A 289 -5.62 -2.41 1.79
N GLY A 290 -4.43 -2.74 2.32
CA GLY A 290 -3.51 -1.77 2.91
C GLY A 290 -3.14 -0.64 1.96
N ILE A 291 -2.75 -0.95 0.73
CA ILE A 291 -2.37 0.07 -0.26
C ILE A 291 -3.54 1.00 -0.62
N ASN A 292 -4.77 0.48 -0.65
CA ASN A 292 -5.97 1.26 -0.97
C ASN A 292 -6.32 2.26 0.14
N LEU A 293 -6.12 1.90 1.39
CA LEU A 293 -6.23 2.84 2.51
C LEU A 293 -5.18 3.93 2.41
N GLY A 294 -3.93 3.57 2.07
CA GLY A 294 -2.85 4.54 1.84
C GLY A 294 -3.17 5.52 0.72
N PHE A 295 -3.74 5.07 -0.41
CA PHE A 295 -4.20 5.97 -1.47
C PHE A 295 -5.34 6.88 -1.02
N ALA A 296 -6.31 6.37 -0.26
CA ALA A 296 -7.41 7.18 0.26
C ALA A 296 -6.93 8.23 1.28
N ASP A 297 -5.90 7.89 2.08
CA ASP A 297 -5.25 8.86 2.97
C ASP A 297 -4.54 9.95 2.17
N ALA A 298 -3.74 9.55 1.19
CA ALA A 298 -2.99 10.46 0.34
C ALA A 298 -3.90 11.42 -0.43
N ASP A 299 -5.02 10.89 -0.94
CA ASP A 299 -6.03 11.69 -1.64
C ASP A 299 -6.67 12.72 -0.72
N ALA A 300 -7.14 12.29 0.47
CA ALA A 300 -7.72 13.20 1.46
C ALA A 300 -6.73 14.31 1.86
N PHE A 301 -5.46 13.97 2.09
CA PHE A 301 -4.43 14.96 2.41
C PHE A 301 -4.19 15.95 1.25
N CYS A 302 -4.04 15.44 0.03
CA CYS A 302 -3.86 16.29 -1.15
C CYS A 302 -5.05 17.22 -1.38
N GLU A 303 -6.29 16.71 -1.27
CA GLU A 303 -7.50 17.53 -1.44
C GLU A 303 -7.58 18.68 -0.43
N GLU A 304 -7.30 18.42 0.85
CA GLU A 304 -7.34 19.48 1.87
C GLU A 304 -6.30 20.59 1.57
N ILE A 305 -5.10 20.22 1.10
CA ILE A 305 -4.06 21.18 0.73
C ILE A 305 -4.44 21.92 -0.56
N ILE A 306 -4.91 21.23 -1.59
CA ILE A 306 -5.28 21.82 -2.87
C ILE A 306 -6.41 22.84 -2.65
N ASN A 307 -7.45 22.47 -1.90
CA ASN A 307 -8.57 23.35 -1.59
C ASN A 307 -8.12 24.61 -0.82
N ALA A 308 -7.26 24.43 0.19
CA ALA A 308 -6.72 25.56 0.95
C ALA A 308 -5.86 26.49 0.07
N TYR A 309 -5.07 25.92 -0.83
CA TYR A 309 -4.20 26.68 -1.74
C TYR A 309 -5.01 27.44 -2.80
N GLN A 310 -6.04 26.82 -3.36
CA GLN A 310 -6.93 27.43 -4.36
C GLN A 310 -7.80 28.56 -3.77
N ALA A 311 -8.15 28.49 -2.50
CA ALA A 311 -8.91 29.53 -1.81
C ALA A 311 -8.11 30.84 -1.67
N LYS A 312 -6.79 30.86 -2.00
CA LYS A 312 -5.90 32.04 -1.92
C LYS A 312 -5.88 32.72 -0.54
N ILE A 313 -6.17 31.96 0.51
CA ILE A 313 -6.13 32.42 1.91
C ILE A 313 -4.83 31.92 2.50
N ASN A 314 -4.30 32.58 3.53
CA ASN A 314 -3.19 32.01 4.31
C ASN A 314 -3.58 30.62 4.78
N ILE A 315 -2.77 29.63 4.42
CA ILE A 315 -3.05 28.22 4.77
C ILE A 315 -2.97 28.08 6.29
N ASP A 316 -4.12 27.85 6.91
CA ASP A 316 -4.17 27.41 8.31
C ASP A 316 -3.84 25.91 8.34
N LYS A 317 -2.58 25.60 8.61
CA LYS A 317 -2.09 24.20 8.64
C LYS A 317 -2.86 23.34 9.65
N HIS A 318 -3.21 23.91 10.82
CA HIS A 318 -3.92 23.18 11.85
C HIS A 318 -5.31 22.75 11.40
N LEU A 319 -6.01 23.63 10.69
CA LEU A 319 -7.32 23.32 10.13
C LEU A 319 -7.24 22.26 9.03
N VAL A 320 -6.27 22.38 8.12
CA VAL A 320 -6.01 21.39 7.04
C VAL A 320 -5.73 20.01 7.63
N LEU A 321 -4.80 19.92 8.57
CA LEU A 321 -4.40 18.66 9.17
C LEU A 321 -5.52 18.04 10.03
N LYS A 322 -6.28 18.86 10.76
CA LYS A 322 -7.43 18.38 11.54
C LYS A 322 -8.54 17.84 10.64
N ARG A 323 -8.82 18.45 9.50
CA ARG A 323 -9.79 17.94 8.53
C ARG A 323 -9.36 16.60 7.95
N TYR A 324 -8.08 16.48 7.57
CA TYR A 324 -7.51 15.20 7.15
C TYR A 324 -7.69 14.12 8.21
N GLU A 325 -7.27 14.39 9.46
CA GLU A 325 -7.35 13.42 10.55
C GLU A 325 -8.78 12.95 10.80
N ILE A 326 -9.74 13.87 10.87
CA ILE A 326 -11.17 13.53 11.06
C ILE A 326 -11.69 12.65 9.92
N ARG A 327 -11.35 12.98 8.67
CA ARG A 327 -11.79 12.22 7.48
C ARG A 327 -11.24 10.80 7.47
N ARG A 328 -9.99 10.61 7.91
CA ARG A 328 -9.29 9.34 7.71
C ARG A 328 -9.30 8.43 8.93
N LYS A 329 -9.10 8.97 10.13
CA LYS A 329 -8.96 8.18 11.34
C LYS A 329 -10.17 7.26 11.60
N ASN A 330 -11.38 7.79 11.50
CA ASN A 330 -12.59 6.98 11.75
C ASN A 330 -12.74 5.86 10.72
N MET A 331 -12.48 6.15 9.44
CA MET A 331 -12.55 5.14 8.37
C MET A 331 -11.48 4.06 8.53
N ASN A 332 -10.26 4.45 8.89
CA ASN A 332 -9.16 3.52 9.10
C ASN A 332 -9.40 2.63 10.34
N LEU A 333 -9.95 3.17 11.42
CA LEU A 333 -10.31 2.41 12.62
C LEU A 333 -11.41 1.36 12.36
N LEU A 334 -12.38 1.66 11.48
CA LEU A 334 -13.40 0.69 11.05
C LEU A 334 -12.79 -0.50 10.29
N MET A 335 -11.66 -0.32 9.63
CA MET A 335 -10.97 -1.38 8.89
C MET A 335 -9.96 -2.16 9.75
N LEU A 336 -9.64 -1.67 10.95
CA LEU A 336 -8.74 -2.31 11.92
C LEU A 336 -9.48 -3.28 12.86
N ASN A 337 -10.80 -3.08 13.07
CA ASN A 337 -11.70 -3.89 13.89
C ASN A 337 -12.47 -4.88 13.05
#